data_9ab7126b14cdc754cb9dae2f8e8fe6fe
#
_entry.id   9ab7126b14cdc754cb9dae2f8e8fe6fe
#
_cell.length_a   1.000
_cell.length_b   1.000
_cell.length_c   1.000
_cell.angle_alpha   90.00
_cell.angle_beta   90.00
_cell.angle_gamma   90.00
#
_symmetry.space_group_name_H-M   'P 1'
#
loop_
_entity.id
_entity.type
_entity.pdbx_description
1 polymer ?
#
loop_
_entity_poly.entity_id
_entity_poly.type
_entity_poly.pdbx_seq_one_letter_code
_entity_poly.pdbx_strand_id
1 'polypeptide(L)'
;ASDKDIILAPAMNVRMWEHPTTKTNIKKLKGFGYKLIGPEVGDMACGEYGEGKMSDPSVIAEEVDKYFLTQKNNKKFKALVTAGPTNEYIDPVRFITNKSSGKQGYELAKSLSKKGFDTTLISGPTNLEITKDINLIKVETADEMLVATQENLPVDVAIFSAAVADFKINK
;
A
#
# COMPACT_ATOMS: atom_id res chain seq x y z
N ALA A 1 3.58 17.63 7.26
CA ALA A 1 2.16 17.27 7.26
C ALA A 1 1.63 17.47 5.84
N SER A 2 0.79 16.58 5.37
CA SER A 2 0.15 16.66 4.04
C SER A 2 -1.19 17.37 4.17
N ASP A 3 -1.51 18.21 3.21
CA ASP A 3 -2.83 18.82 3.02
C ASP A 3 -3.76 17.96 2.14
N LYS A 4 -3.30 16.77 1.77
CA LYS A 4 -4.02 15.82 0.92
C LYS A 4 -4.93 14.93 1.73
N ASP A 5 -6.07 14.57 1.15
CA ASP A 5 -6.95 13.55 1.71
C ASP A 5 -6.24 12.19 1.77
N ILE A 6 -6.44 11.49 2.87
CA ILE A 6 -5.84 10.18 3.10
C ILE A 6 -6.94 9.12 3.09
N ILE A 7 -6.75 8.10 2.25
CA ILE A 7 -7.58 6.91 2.18
C ILE A 7 -6.76 5.72 2.68
N LEU A 8 -7.29 4.99 3.66
CA LEU A 8 -6.65 3.85 4.27
C LEU A 8 -7.35 2.57 3.80
N ALA A 9 -6.60 1.59 3.32
CA ALA A 9 -7.07 0.24 3.02
C ALA A 9 -6.36 -0.74 3.97
N PRO A 10 -6.88 -0.93 5.19
CA PRO A 10 -6.20 -1.74 6.19
C PRO A 10 -6.24 -3.23 5.84
N ALA A 11 -5.12 -3.92 6.14
CA ALA A 11 -5.01 -5.36 6.08
C ALA A 11 -4.19 -5.84 7.28
N MET A 12 -4.74 -6.72 8.08
CA MET A 12 -4.07 -7.31 9.23
C MET A 12 -4.79 -8.58 9.68
N ASN A 13 -4.12 -9.36 10.51
CA ASN A 13 -4.71 -10.52 11.15
C ASN A 13 -5.97 -10.15 11.97
N VAL A 14 -6.96 -11.06 12.05
CA VAL A 14 -8.23 -10.85 12.78
C VAL A 14 -8.00 -10.36 14.20
N ARG A 15 -7.09 -11.00 14.94
CA ARG A 15 -6.82 -10.65 16.34
C ARG A 15 -6.21 -9.27 16.48
N MET A 16 -5.35 -8.88 15.52
CA MET A 16 -4.81 -7.52 15.45
C MET A 16 -5.91 -6.51 15.14
N TRP A 17 -6.81 -6.83 14.21
CA TRP A 17 -7.93 -5.97 13.86
C TRP A 17 -8.90 -5.77 15.02
N GLU A 18 -9.19 -6.84 15.75
CA GLU A 18 -10.11 -6.82 16.90
C GLU A 18 -9.48 -6.21 18.16
N HIS A 19 -8.17 -6.03 18.18
CA HIS A 19 -7.47 -5.51 19.35
C HIS A 19 -8.00 -4.12 19.73
N PRO A 20 -8.27 -3.84 21.02
CA PRO A 20 -8.83 -2.56 21.47
C PRO A 20 -8.03 -1.34 21.04
N THR A 21 -6.69 -1.46 21.01
CA THR A 21 -5.81 -0.37 20.55
C THR A 21 -6.01 -0.07 19.07
N THR A 22 -6.15 -1.12 18.22
CA THR A 22 -6.43 -0.96 16.80
C THR A 22 -7.77 -0.25 16.58
N LYS A 23 -8.83 -0.72 17.24
CA LYS A 23 -10.16 -0.08 17.16
C LYS A 23 -10.10 1.39 17.61
N THR A 24 -9.36 1.70 18.66
CA THR A 24 -9.16 3.07 19.15
C THR A 24 -8.40 3.92 18.11
N ASN A 25 -7.34 3.39 17.50
CA ASN A 25 -6.56 4.08 16.49
C ASN A 25 -7.38 4.34 15.22
N ILE A 26 -8.14 3.36 14.75
CA ILE A 26 -9.06 3.52 13.63
C ILE A 26 -10.10 4.63 13.90
N LYS A 27 -10.66 4.65 15.12
CA LYS A 27 -11.59 5.72 15.51
C LYS A 27 -10.95 7.10 15.47
N LYS A 28 -9.70 7.24 15.94
CA LYS A 28 -8.93 8.48 15.87
C LYS A 28 -8.69 8.91 14.42
N LEU A 29 -8.25 7.98 13.55
CA LEU A 29 -8.00 8.26 12.14
C LEU A 29 -9.27 8.72 11.42
N LYS A 30 -10.40 8.07 11.68
CA LYS A 30 -11.72 8.53 11.17
C LYS A 30 -12.05 9.94 11.69
N GLY A 31 -11.75 10.23 12.96
CA GLY A 31 -11.93 11.55 13.55
C GLY A 31 -11.06 12.64 12.92
N PHE A 32 -9.93 12.28 12.33
CA PHE A 32 -9.07 13.20 11.55
C PHE A 32 -9.54 13.35 10.09
N GLY A 33 -10.64 12.73 9.70
CA GLY A 33 -11.19 12.82 8.34
C GLY A 33 -10.62 11.76 7.38
N TYR A 34 -9.81 10.80 7.86
CA TYR A 34 -9.28 9.75 7.00
C TYR A 34 -10.41 8.80 6.58
N LYS A 35 -10.46 8.50 5.29
CA LYS A 35 -11.42 7.54 4.73
C LYS A 35 -10.85 6.13 4.85
N LEU A 36 -11.71 5.17 5.16
CA LEU A 36 -11.34 3.75 5.20
C LEU A 36 -12.09 2.98 4.12
N ILE A 37 -11.36 2.08 3.44
CA ILE A 37 -11.91 1.09 2.52
C ILE A 37 -11.61 -0.28 3.12
N GLY A 38 -12.62 -1.02 3.53
CA GLY A 38 -12.46 -2.27 4.28
C GLY A 38 -12.05 -2.09 5.75
N PRO A 39 -11.45 -3.12 6.37
CA PRO A 39 -11.15 -4.43 5.79
C PRO A 39 -12.42 -5.26 5.54
N GLU A 40 -12.28 -6.30 4.70
CA GLU A 40 -13.32 -7.26 4.43
C GLU A 40 -13.21 -8.49 5.35
N VAL A 41 -14.29 -9.27 5.39
CA VAL A 41 -14.31 -10.58 6.03
C VAL A 41 -13.88 -11.63 5.02
N GLY A 42 -12.96 -12.52 5.39
CA GLY A 42 -12.53 -13.62 4.52
C GLY A 42 -11.30 -14.34 5.03
N ASP A 43 -10.82 -15.28 4.19
CA ASP A 43 -9.60 -16.02 4.45
C ASP A 43 -8.37 -15.12 4.33
N MET A 44 -7.45 -15.26 5.28
CA MET A 44 -6.20 -14.52 5.34
C MET A 44 -5.01 -15.42 5.01
N ALA A 45 -3.90 -14.81 4.61
CA ALA A 45 -2.66 -15.52 4.30
C ALA A 45 -2.09 -16.35 5.49
N CYS A 46 -2.48 -16.00 6.73
CA CYS A 46 -2.12 -16.73 7.95
C CYS A 46 -3.04 -17.94 8.24
N GLY A 47 -4.05 -18.22 7.39
CA GLY A 47 -5.00 -19.31 7.57
C GLY A 47 -6.15 -19.01 8.55
N GLU A 48 -6.27 -17.78 9.04
CA GLU A 48 -7.41 -17.34 9.86
C GLU A 48 -8.52 -16.79 8.96
N TYR A 49 -9.77 -16.92 9.42
CA TYR A 49 -10.96 -16.37 8.76
C TYR A 49 -11.60 -15.31 9.65
N GLY A 50 -11.93 -14.16 9.09
CA GLY A 50 -12.62 -13.08 9.78
C GLY A 50 -12.40 -11.71 9.17
N GLU A 51 -12.74 -10.65 9.93
CA GLU A 51 -12.51 -9.27 9.53
C GLU A 51 -11.01 -8.92 9.65
N GLY A 52 -10.44 -8.38 8.59
CA GLY A 52 -9.01 -8.00 8.53
C GLY A 52 -8.41 -8.19 7.14
N LYS A 53 -9.13 -8.86 6.23
CA LYS A 53 -8.72 -9.04 4.84
C LYS A 53 -8.78 -7.69 4.11
N MET A 54 -7.71 -7.34 3.38
CA MET A 54 -7.70 -6.17 2.52
C MET A 54 -8.80 -6.27 1.46
N SER A 55 -9.49 -5.18 1.20
CA SER A 55 -10.47 -5.10 0.12
C SER A 55 -9.84 -5.41 -1.24
N ASP A 56 -10.64 -5.93 -2.16
CA ASP A 56 -10.18 -6.24 -3.50
C ASP A 56 -9.55 -4.99 -4.16
N PRO A 57 -8.41 -5.13 -4.86
CA PRO A 57 -7.77 -4.02 -5.55
C PRO A 57 -8.67 -3.24 -6.50
N SER A 58 -9.62 -3.90 -7.14
CA SER A 58 -10.60 -3.25 -8.01
C SER A 58 -11.54 -2.34 -7.23
N VAL A 59 -11.99 -2.77 -6.05
CA VAL A 59 -12.87 -1.97 -5.16
C VAL A 59 -12.13 -0.73 -4.67
N ILE A 60 -10.87 -0.89 -4.27
CA ILE A 60 -10.04 0.26 -3.84
C ILE A 60 -9.87 1.25 -4.99
N ALA A 61 -9.55 0.76 -6.19
CA ALA A 61 -9.40 1.60 -7.37
C ALA A 61 -10.70 2.32 -7.75
N GLU A 62 -11.86 1.67 -7.62
CA GLU A 62 -13.16 2.29 -7.86
C GLU A 62 -13.48 3.40 -6.86
N GLU A 63 -13.20 3.20 -5.59
CA GLU A 63 -13.44 4.23 -4.56
C GLU A 63 -12.53 5.45 -4.77
N VAL A 64 -11.27 5.23 -5.19
CA VAL A 64 -10.35 6.31 -5.59
C VAL A 64 -10.89 7.04 -6.82
N ASP A 65 -11.37 6.32 -7.84
CA ASP A 65 -11.94 6.89 -9.06
C ASP A 65 -13.19 7.77 -8.75
N LYS A 66 -14.11 7.27 -7.92
CA LYS A 66 -15.28 8.05 -7.46
C LYS A 66 -14.86 9.35 -6.78
N TYR A 67 -13.81 9.31 -5.98
CA TYR A 67 -13.29 10.51 -5.32
C TYR A 67 -12.86 11.56 -6.36
N PHE A 68 -12.14 11.16 -7.42
CA PHE A 68 -11.66 12.10 -8.45
C PHE A 68 -12.71 12.48 -9.48
N LEU A 69 -13.69 11.65 -9.78
CA LEU A 69 -14.82 12.01 -10.66
C LEU A 69 -15.61 13.22 -10.14
N THR A 70 -15.59 13.45 -8.83
CA THR A 70 -16.22 14.64 -8.24
C THR A 70 -15.38 15.92 -8.43
N GLN A 71 -14.09 15.78 -8.76
CA GLN A 71 -13.18 16.90 -9.01
C GLN A 71 -12.94 17.05 -10.52
N LYS A 72 -13.91 17.58 -11.26
CA LYS A 72 -13.83 17.85 -12.71
C LYS A 72 -12.60 18.73 -13.05
N ASN A 73 -11.47 18.11 -13.35
CA ASN A 73 -10.36 18.76 -14.03
C ASN A 73 -9.69 17.77 -15.00
N ASN A 74 -9.44 18.21 -16.25
CA ASN A 74 -8.73 17.50 -17.32
C ASN A 74 -7.23 17.20 -17.00
N LYS A 75 -6.83 17.13 -15.75
CA LYS A 75 -5.46 16.85 -15.30
C LYS A 75 -5.28 15.35 -15.12
N LYS A 76 -4.25 14.79 -15.74
CA LYS A 76 -3.85 13.39 -15.48
C LYS A 76 -3.35 13.30 -14.02
N PHE A 77 -4.07 12.57 -13.19
CA PHE A 77 -3.74 12.40 -11.79
C PHE A 77 -2.54 11.46 -11.62
N LYS A 78 -1.67 11.75 -10.65
CA LYS A 78 -0.51 10.95 -10.32
C LYS A 78 -0.83 10.01 -9.15
N ALA A 79 -0.48 8.74 -9.30
CA ALA A 79 -0.62 7.75 -8.25
C ALA A 79 0.72 7.10 -7.91
N LEU A 80 0.95 6.85 -6.62
CA LEU A 80 2.09 6.12 -6.11
C LEU A 80 1.60 4.91 -5.30
N VAL A 81 2.17 3.74 -5.57
CA VAL A 81 1.86 2.52 -4.85
C VAL A 81 3.16 1.91 -4.32
N THR A 82 3.20 1.51 -3.05
CA THR A 82 4.29 0.66 -2.55
C THR A 82 3.85 -0.79 -2.48
N ALA A 83 4.74 -1.73 -2.81
CA ALA A 83 4.43 -3.16 -2.87
C ALA A 83 5.60 -4.04 -2.46
N GLY A 84 5.31 -5.32 -2.21
CA GLY A 84 6.30 -6.33 -1.88
C GLY A 84 6.83 -6.23 -0.46
N PRO A 85 7.73 -7.15 -0.07
CA PRO A 85 8.44 -7.08 1.19
C PRO A 85 9.63 -6.15 1.11
N THR A 86 10.26 -5.80 2.24
CA THR A 86 11.63 -5.29 2.30
C THR A 86 12.56 -6.33 2.91
N ASN A 87 13.84 -6.25 2.55
CA ASN A 87 14.91 -7.10 3.08
C ASN A 87 15.82 -6.26 3.97
N GLU A 88 15.88 -6.59 5.25
CA GLU A 88 16.79 -5.93 6.20
C GLU A 88 18.00 -6.83 6.45
N TYR A 89 19.14 -6.46 5.87
CA TYR A 89 20.34 -7.28 5.87
C TYR A 89 21.00 -7.37 7.25
N ILE A 90 21.24 -8.60 7.70
CA ILE A 90 22.06 -8.94 8.88
C ILE A 90 23.54 -8.90 8.50
N ASP A 91 23.86 -9.52 7.37
CA ASP A 91 25.18 -9.57 6.73
C ASP A 91 24.99 -9.67 5.20
N PRO A 92 26.05 -9.76 4.39
CA PRO A 92 25.92 -9.83 2.93
C PRO A 92 25.08 -11.01 2.39
N VAL A 93 24.77 -12.00 3.22
CA VAL A 93 24.10 -13.25 2.81
C VAL A 93 22.72 -13.40 3.44
N ARG A 94 22.55 -12.96 4.70
CA ARG A 94 21.34 -13.16 5.50
C ARG A 94 20.57 -11.87 5.69
N PHE A 95 19.25 -11.95 5.63
CA PHE A 95 18.36 -10.81 5.84
C PHE A 95 17.07 -11.24 6.54
N ILE A 96 16.41 -10.30 7.19
CA ILE A 96 15.06 -10.41 7.73
C ILE A 96 14.10 -9.86 6.71
N THR A 97 13.01 -10.55 6.44
CA THR A 97 11.99 -10.13 5.47
C THR A 97 10.61 -10.64 5.86
N ASN A 98 9.58 -10.01 5.35
CA ASN A 98 8.21 -10.49 5.45
C ASN A 98 7.86 -11.43 4.28
N LYS A 99 7.12 -12.49 4.55
CA LYS A 99 6.62 -13.41 3.52
C LYS A 99 5.46 -12.75 2.76
N SER A 100 5.79 -11.80 1.88
CA SER A 100 4.82 -11.10 1.03
C SER A 100 5.11 -11.37 -0.43
N SER A 101 4.07 -11.65 -1.22
CA SER A 101 4.19 -11.80 -2.67
C SER A 101 4.17 -10.47 -3.43
N GLY A 102 3.76 -9.37 -2.80
CA GLY A 102 3.55 -8.08 -3.45
C GLY A 102 2.33 -7.99 -4.39
N LYS A 103 1.58 -9.10 -4.59
CA LYS A 103 0.51 -9.21 -5.59
C LYS A 103 -0.53 -8.09 -5.46
N GLN A 104 -0.93 -7.74 -4.26
CA GLN A 104 -1.95 -6.70 -4.04
C GLN A 104 -1.50 -5.32 -4.57
N GLY A 105 -0.29 -4.88 -4.25
CA GLY A 105 0.23 -3.60 -4.75
C GLY A 105 0.39 -3.58 -6.27
N TYR A 106 0.82 -4.68 -6.87
CA TYR A 106 0.91 -4.81 -8.31
C TYR A 106 -0.46 -4.71 -8.98
N GLU A 107 -1.48 -5.38 -8.45
CA GLU A 107 -2.84 -5.30 -9.01
C GLU A 107 -3.50 -3.92 -8.80
N LEU A 108 -3.22 -3.27 -7.67
CA LEU A 108 -3.61 -1.88 -7.44
C LEU A 108 -2.98 -0.93 -8.47
N ALA A 109 -1.68 -1.03 -8.69
CA ALA A 109 -0.98 -0.21 -9.68
C ALA A 109 -1.54 -0.42 -11.09
N LYS A 110 -1.77 -1.68 -11.50
CA LYS A 110 -2.41 -2.01 -12.78
C LYS A 110 -3.82 -1.42 -12.90
N SER A 111 -4.60 -1.51 -11.83
CA SER A 111 -5.99 -1.00 -11.82
C SER A 111 -6.02 0.54 -11.94
N LEU A 112 -5.10 1.24 -11.25
CA LEU A 112 -4.97 2.70 -11.35
C LEU A 112 -4.50 3.13 -12.73
N SER A 113 -3.49 2.45 -13.30
CA SER A 113 -3.01 2.74 -14.66
C SER A 113 -4.12 2.55 -15.70
N LYS A 114 -4.89 1.45 -15.63
CA LYS A 114 -6.05 1.22 -16.49
C LYS A 114 -7.13 2.31 -16.39
N LYS A 115 -7.25 2.96 -15.24
CA LYS A 115 -8.15 4.10 -15.01
C LYS A 115 -7.56 5.46 -15.44
N GLY A 116 -6.37 5.45 -16.04
CA GLY A 116 -5.74 6.64 -16.61
C GLY A 116 -4.85 7.43 -15.67
N PHE A 117 -4.55 6.90 -14.47
CA PHE A 117 -3.58 7.52 -13.58
C PHE A 117 -2.16 7.37 -14.13
N ASP A 118 -1.34 8.40 -13.97
CA ASP A 118 0.12 8.31 -14.11
C ASP A 118 0.67 7.61 -12.86
N THR A 119 0.96 6.31 -12.99
CA THR A 119 1.17 5.43 -11.85
C THR A 119 2.63 5.07 -11.68
N THR A 120 3.18 5.34 -10.49
CA THR A 120 4.49 4.86 -10.04
C THR A 120 4.30 3.73 -9.03
N LEU A 121 4.97 2.59 -9.26
CA LEU A 121 5.03 1.45 -8.35
C LEU A 121 6.43 1.34 -7.76
N ILE A 122 6.56 1.51 -6.45
CA ILE A 122 7.80 1.26 -5.71
C ILE A 122 7.70 -0.14 -5.10
N SER A 123 8.55 -1.06 -5.55
CA SER A 123 8.45 -2.46 -5.15
C SER A 123 9.71 -2.97 -4.50
N GLY A 124 9.57 -3.55 -3.32
CA GLY A 124 10.56 -4.46 -2.77
C GLY A 124 10.69 -5.74 -3.62
N PRO A 125 11.56 -6.69 -3.22
CA PRO A 125 11.86 -7.88 -4.02
C PRO A 125 10.63 -8.74 -4.30
N THR A 126 10.28 -8.90 -5.58
CA THR A 126 9.21 -9.79 -6.05
C THR A 126 9.58 -10.36 -7.42
N ASN A 127 8.94 -11.46 -7.80
CA ASN A 127 9.05 -12.06 -9.13
C ASN A 127 7.86 -11.66 -10.04
N LEU A 128 7.13 -10.61 -9.67
CA LEU A 128 5.97 -10.16 -10.44
C LEU A 128 6.39 -9.24 -11.58
N GLU A 129 5.70 -9.38 -12.69
CA GLU A 129 5.86 -8.50 -13.85
C GLU A 129 4.82 -7.39 -13.84
N ILE A 130 5.21 -6.23 -14.35
CA ILE A 130 4.33 -5.07 -14.49
C ILE A 130 4.30 -4.61 -15.95
N THR A 131 3.21 -3.96 -16.35
CA THR A 131 3.04 -3.42 -17.69
C THR A 131 3.90 -2.17 -17.90
N LYS A 132 4.31 -1.90 -19.15
CA LYS A 132 5.24 -0.81 -19.51
C LYS A 132 4.69 0.62 -19.25
N ASP A 133 3.40 0.74 -19.05
CA ASP A 133 2.69 1.97 -18.76
C ASP A 133 2.77 2.40 -17.29
N ILE A 134 3.39 1.58 -16.45
CA ILE A 134 3.61 1.86 -15.02
C ILE A 134 5.10 2.08 -14.78
N ASN A 135 5.45 3.20 -14.16
CA ASN A 135 6.82 3.48 -13.74
C ASN A 135 7.18 2.58 -12.54
N LEU A 136 8.04 1.58 -12.76
CA LEU A 136 8.50 0.66 -11.71
C LEU A 136 9.83 1.11 -11.13
N ILE A 137 9.86 1.34 -9.82
CA ILE A 137 11.08 1.58 -9.04
C ILE A 137 11.28 0.39 -8.13
N LYS A 138 12.40 -0.34 -8.34
CA LYS A 138 12.78 -1.47 -7.50
C LYS A 138 13.67 -1.00 -6.35
N VAL A 139 13.36 -1.48 -5.16
CA VAL A 139 14.11 -1.21 -3.93
C VAL A 139 14.30 -2.51 -3.15
N GLU A 140 15.22 -2.54 -2.22
CA GLU A 140 15.50 -3.71 -1.39
C GLU A 140 15.09 -3.49 0.06
N THR A 141 15.47 -2.36 0.64
CA THR A 141 15.31 -2.07 2.06
C THR A 141 14.16 -1.10 2.35
N ALA A 142 13.74 -1.03 3.61
CA ALA A 142 12.76 -0.05 4.07
C ALA A 142 13.25 1.39 3.87
N ASP A 143 14.54 1.65 4.12
CA ASP A 143 15.14 2.97 3.93
C ASP A 143 15.10 3.39 2.45
N GLU A 144 15.46 2.48 1.53
CA GLU A 144 15.37 2.74 0.09
C GLU A 144 13.93 3.00 -0.35
N MET A 145 12.96 2.24 0.18
CA MET A 145 11.54 2.44 -0.12
C MET A 145 11.05 3.80 0.38
N LEU A 146 11.51 4.23 1.56
CA LEU A 146 11.20 5.55 2.10
C LEU A 146 11.77 6.67 1.21
N VAL A 147 13.05 6.58 0.84
CA VAL A 147 13.72 7.57 -0.03
C VAL A 147 13.01 7.63 -1.39
N ALA A 148 12.80 6.49 -2.05
CA ALA A 148 12.10 6.43 -3.33
C ALA A 148 10.68 7.01 -3.24
N THR A 149 9.98 6.78 -2.13
CA THR A 149 8.65 7.37 -1.88
C THR A 149 8.73 8.89 -1.78
N GLN A 150 9.67 9.41 -1.00
CA GLN A 150 9.84 10.85 -0.80
C GLN A 150 10.21 11.59 -2.11
N GLU A 151 11.10 10.98 -2.92
CA GLU A 151 11.53 11.54 -4.21
C GLU A 151 10.41 11.58 -5.26
N ASN A 152 9.40 10.73 -5.12
CA ASN A 152 8.25 10.68 -6.03
C ASN A 152 7.01 11.45 -5.53
N LEU A 153 7.11 12.18 -4.46
CA LEU A 153 6.09 13.12 -4.00
C LEU A 153 6.33 14.52 -4.59
N PRO A 154 5.28 15.35 -4.75
CA PRO A 154 3.88 15.09 -4.40
C PRO A 154 3.12 14.30 -5.47
N VAL A 155 2.17 13.48 -5.03
CA VAL A 155 1.20 12.78 -5.90
C VAL A 155 -0.22 13.10 -5.46
N ASP A 156 -1.21 12.81 -6.33
CA ASP A 156 -2.61 13.02 -5.99
C ASP A 156 -3.14 11.86 -5.11
N VAL A 157 -2.60 10.64 -5.30
CA VAL A 157 -2.93 9.44 -4.51
C VAL A 157 -1.66 8.69 -4.13
N ALA A 158 -1.54 8.29 -2.86
CA ALA A 158 -0.52 7.35 -2.41
C ALA A 158 -1.17 6.15 -1.71
N ILE A 159 -0.82 4.93 -2.11
CA ILE A 159 -1.32 3.68 -1.53
C ILE A 159 -0.13 2.87 -1.01
N PHE A 160 -0.06 2.72 0.31
CA PHE A 160 1.02 2.00 0.97
C PHE A 160 0.57 0.58 1.29
N SER A 161 0.95 -0.38 0.43
CA SER A 161 0.60 -1.80 0.57
C SER A 161 1.81 -2.72 0.71
N ALA A 162 3.01 -2.16 0.80
CA ALA A 162 4.21 -2.93 1.05
C ALA A 162 4.21 -3.57 2.45
N ALA A 163 4.76 -4.76 2.55
CA ALA A 163 5.04 -5.43 3.81
C ALA A 163 6.46 -5.07 4.28
N VAL A 164 6.60 -3.86 4.81
CA VAL A 164 7.87 -3.36 5.32
C VAL A 164 8.27 -4.13 6.58
N ALA A 165 9.54 -4.50 6.71
CA ALA A 165 10.04 -5.17 7.91
C ALA A 165 10.06 -4.23 9.12
N ASP A 166 9.59 -4.74 10.27
CA ASP A 166 9.48 -3.96 11.52
C ASP A 166 10.80 -3.81 12.26
N PHE A 167 11.82 -4.60 11.90
CA PHE A 167 13.11 -4.66 12.58
C PHE A 167 14.25 -4.41 11.62
N LYS A 168 15.19 -3.59 12.06
CA LYS A 168 16.47 -3.31 11.40
C LYS A 168 17.60 -3.61 12.37
N ILE A 169 18.68 -4.17 11.88
CA ILE A 169 19.88 -4.38 12.69
C ILE A 169 20.72 -3.09 12.69
N ASN A 170 20.91 -2.54 13.86
CA ASN A 170 21.88 -1.45 14.04
C ASN A 170 23.30 -2.03 13.92
N LYS A 171 24.04 -1.56 12.93
CA LYS A 171 25.48 -1.85 12.78
C LYS A 171 26.28 -0.88 13.60
#